data_32ca5f9a9490fcf17ed589dc70eb5347
#
_entry.id   32ca5f9a9490fcf17ed589dc70eb5347
#
_cell.length_a   1.000
_cell.length_b   1.000
_cell.length_c   1.000
_cell.angle_alpha   90.00
_cell.angle_beta   90.00
_cell.angle_gamma   90.00
#
_symmetry.space_group_name_H-M   'P 1'
#
loop_
_entity.id
_entity.type
_entity.pdbx_description
1 polymer ?
#
loop_
_entity_poly.entity_id
_entity_poly.type
_entity_poly.pdbx_seq_one_letter_code
_entity_poly.pdbx_strand_id
1 'polypeptide(L)'
;MTFGWLLLLVPVSLVARFVLHLPDLWVFLLGILAIVPLAEWIRRATEQLARLTGPAVGGLLNVTFGNTAELVLALFVLQAGHTDVVKAQITGSIIGNCLLGFGLAVLIGSWGRDRQTFSRDRAGLLSSLLVMSVLGLLVPALFDVTERGVGAPNVGVLNERLSLGVAVVLILVYLGNLVYTLVTHRDVFALHEDRVEAEWSLAQALVVLLAATAVTALEAELVSGALEATAAGLGLTPFFLGITVLAVVGNTAEYISAAYFARQDRMGLVLSITVGSXXIVNAIASDGETTWFEGVLLVAVYVVLGLAFLFAVP
;
A
#
# COMPACT_ATOMS: atom_id res chain seq x y z
N MET A 1 12.55 -10.70 -12.73
CA MET A 1 13.69 -9.77 -12.87
C MET A 1 14.25 -9.48 -11.49
N THR A 2 15.54 -9.69 -11.31
CA THR A 2 16.20 -9.43 -10.01
C THR A 2 16.69 -8.00 -10.00
N PHE A 3 15.97 -7.11 -9.32
CA PHE A 3 16.42 -5.74 -9.09
C PHE A 3 17.47 -5.68 -7.96
N GLY A 4 18.26 -6.77 -7.80
CA GLY A 4 19.25 -6.86 -6.71
C GLY A 4 20.29 -5.74 -6.74
N TRP A 5 20.62 -5.22 -7.94
CA TRP A 5 21.55 -4.11 -8.06
C TRP A 5 21.02 -2.81 -7.43
N LEU A 6 19.69 -2.66 -7.36
CA LEU A 6 19.08 -1.49 -6.69
C LEU A 6 19.33 -1.49 -5.17
N LEU A 7 19.67 -2.63 -4.56
CA LEU A 7 20.05 -2.68 -3.15
C LEU A 7 21.33 -1.85 -2.88
N LEU A 8 22.11 -1.52 -3.92
CA LEU A 8 23.24 -0.58 -3.78
C LEU A 8 22.79 0.81 -3.35
N LEU A 9 21.52 1.17 -3.54
CA LEU A 9 20.97 2.44 -3.06
C LEU A 9 21.01 2.53 -1.53
N VAL A 10 20.93 1.42 -0.82
CA VAL A 10 21.00 1.38 0.65
C VAL A 10 22.36 1.93 1.16
N PRO A 11 23.51 1.34 0.80
CA PRO A 11 24.78 1.94 1.25
C PRO A 11 24.99 3.35 0.69
N VAL A 12 24.44 3.68 -0.50
CA VAL A 12 24.54 5.03 -1.06
C VAL A 12 23.79 6.04 -0.19
N SER A 13 22.56 5.74 0.26
CA SER A 13 21.76 6.63 1.13
C SER A 13 22.48 6.85 2.47
N LEU A 14 23.00 5.77 3.06
CA LEU A 14 23.74 5.85 4.32
C LEU A 14 25.01 6.69 4.19
N VAL A 15 25.79 6.49 3.12
CA VAL A 15 27.00 7.30 2.85
C VAL A 15 26.59 8.76 2.61
N ALA A 16 25.53 9.01 1.86
CA ALA A 16 25.01 10.36 1.60
C ALA A 16 24.71 11.09 2.92
N ARG A 17 24.07 10.41 3.87
CA ARG A 17 23.69 10.99 5.17
C ARG A 17 24.88 11.16 6.10
N PHE A 18 25.63 10.07 6.36
CA PHE A 18 26.59 9.99 7.47
C PHE A 18 28.03 10.34 7.10
N VAL A 19 28.41 10.25 5.82
CA VAL A 19 29.78 10.55 5.37
C VAL A 19 29.82 11.86 4.58
N LEU A 20 28.94 12.02 3.59
CA LEU A 20 28.93 13.19 2.72
C LEU A 20 28.11 14.34 3.28
N HIS A 21 27.23 14.07 4.26
CA HIS A 21 26.35 15.07 4.90
C HIS A 21 25.55 15.85 3.84
N LEU A 22 24.98 15.15 2.85
CA LEU A 22 24.22 15.78 1.78
C LEU A 22 22.96 16.46 2.33
N PRO A 23 22.43 17.49 1.62
CA PRO A 23 21.16 18.13 1.99
C PRO A 23 20.00 17.13 2.11
N ASP A 24 19.05 17.43 2.98
CA ASP A 24 17.92 16.53 3.30
C ASP A 24 17.14 16.06 2.07
N LEU A 25 17.00 16.90 1.05
CA LEU A 25 16.37 16.50 -0.22
C LEU A 25 17.01 15.24 -0.82
N TRP A 26 18.35 15.20 -0.87
CA TRP A 26 19.07 14.04 -1.43
C TRP A 26 18.97 12.82 -0.52
N VAL A 27 19.02 13.03 0.81
CA VAL A 27 18.84 11.95 1.79
C VAL A 27 17.43 11.36 1.63
N PHE A 28 16.40 12.22 1.52
CA PHE A 28 15.01 11.81 1.32
C PHE A 28 14.88 10.99 0.01
N LEU A 29 15.37 11.54 -1.11
CA LEU A 29 15.23 10.89 -2.42
C LEU A 29 15.95 9.53 -2.46
N LEU A 30 17.17 9.47 -1.93
CA LEU A 30 17.95 8.21 -1.90
C LEU A 30 17.29 7.19 -0.97
N GLY A 31 16.76 7.64 0.18
CA GLY A 31 16.05 6.77 1.13
C GLY A 31 14.78 6.17 0.53
N ILE A 32 13.93 7.00 -0.09
CA ILE A 32 12.70 6.47 -0.72
C ILE A 32 13.04 5.51 -1.87
N LEU A 33 14.09 5.80 -2.66
CA LEU A 33 14.51 4.91 -3.74
C LEU A 33 15.10 3.60 -3.20
N ALA A 34 15.76 3.63 -2.03
CA ALA A 34 16.30 2.43 -1.37
C ALA A 34 15.19 1.55 -0.79
N ILE A 35 14.07 2.14 -0.34
CA ILE A 35 12.92 1.38 0.18
C ILE A 35 12.28 0.50 -0.92
N VAL A 36 12.29 0.95 -2.18
CA VAL A 36 11.66 0.22 -3.29
C VAL A 36 12.18 -1.23 -3.42
N PRO A 37 13.50 -1.46 -3.59
CA PRO A 37 13.99 -2.83 -3.67
C PRO A 37 13.85 -3.61 -2.34
N LEU A 38 13.89 -2.93 -1.20
CA LEU A 38 13.69 -3.56 0.10
C LEU A 38 12.25 -4.11 0.22
N ALA A 39 11.25 -3.32 -0.19
CA ALA A 39 9.84 -3.74 -0.21
C ALA A 39 9.68 -4.99 -1.10
N GLU A 40 10.33 -5.02 -2.27
CA GLU A 40 10.29 -6.20 -3.15
C GLU A 40 10.93 -7.43 -2.48
N TRP A 41 12.03 -7.26 -1.74
CA TRP A 41 12.67 -8.38 -1.04
C TRP A 41 11.82 -8.87 0.15
N ILE A 42 11.15 -7.95 0.87
CA ILE A 42 10.18 -8.30 1.92
C ILE A 42 9.04 -9.13 1.30
N ARG A 43 8.47 -8.63 0.18
CA ARG A 43 7.38 -9.33 -0.52
C ARG A 43 7.80 -10.74 -0.95
N ARG A 44 8.98 -10.88 -1.55
CA ARG A 44 9.51 -12.20 -1.98
C ARG A 44 9.70 -13.15 -0.80
N ALA A 45 10.29 -12.66 0.28
CA ALA A 45 10.50 -13.47 1.49
C ALA A 45 9.17 -13.95 2.07
N THR A 46 8.17 -13.06 2.13
CA THR A 46 6.81 -13.38 2.59
C THR A 46 6.17 -14.43 1.68
N GLU A 47 6.31 -14.27 0.35
CA GLU A 47 5.79 -15.23 -0.61
C GLU A 47 6.44 -16.62 -0.46
N GLN A 48 7.76 -16.67 -0.26
CA GLN A 48 8.45 -17.95 -0.01
C GLN A 48 7.96 -18.60 1.29
N LEU A 49 7.78 -17.81 2.36
CA LEU A 49 7.19 -18.30 3.61
C LEU A 49 5.78 -18.86 3.39
N ALA A 50 4.97 -18.14 2.60
CA ALA A 50 3.60 -18.56 2.28
C ALA A 50 3.60 -19.92 1.56
N ARG A 51 4.51 -20.11 0.61
CA ARG A 51 4.65 -21.40 -0.13
C ARG A 51 5.06 -22.56 0.80
N LEU A 52 5.94 -22.26 1.78
CA LEU A 52 6.46 -23.27 2.72
C LEU A 52 5.42 -23.67 3.77
N THR A 53 4.51 -22.76 4.16
CA THR A 53 3.59 -22.97 5.27
C THR A 53 2.18 -23.41 4.85
N GLY A 54 1.91 -23.40 3.54
CA GLY A 54 0.62 -23.82 2.98
C GLY A 54 -0.43 -22.70 2.95
N PRO A 55 -1.57 -22.95 2.31
CA PRO A 55 -2.50 -21.87 1.92
C PRO A 55 -3.05 -21.03 3.08
N ALA A 56 -3.40 -21.65 4.20
CA ALA A 56 -4.02 -20.93 5.32
C ALA A 56 -3.00 -20.02 6.03
N VAL A 57 -1.88 -20.61 6.46
CA VAL A 57 -0.80 -19.85 7.15
C VAL A 57 -0.14 -18.89 6.17
N GLY A 58 0.08 -19.34 4.92
CA GLY A 58 0.66 -18.54 3.85
C GLY A 58 -0.17 -17.30 3.55
N GLY A 59 -1.50 -17.45 3.49
CA GLY A 59 -2.41 -16.31 3.30
C GLY A 59 -2.30 -15.30 4.43
N LEU A 60 -2.29 -15.78 5.68
CA LEU A 60 -2.11 -14.93 6.86
C LEU A 60 -0.77 -14.19 6.82
N LEU A 61 0.32 -14.90 6.50
CA LEU A 61 1.66 -14.29 6.40
C LEU A 61 1.68 -13.22 5.31
N ASN A 62 1.09 -13.50 4.16
CA ASN A 62 1.08 -12.55 3.04
C ASN A 62 0.32 -11.27 3.39
N VAL A 63 -0.86 -11.39 4.00
CA VAL A 63 -1.66 -10.23 4.39
C VAL A 63 -0.97 -9.42 5.51
N THR A 64 -0.27 -10.11 6.43
CA THR A 64 0.40 -9.47 7.57
C THR A 64 1.71 -8.81 7.16
N PHE A 65 2.55 -9.53 6.42
CA PHE A 65 3.91 -9.07 6.12
C PHE A 65 4.05 -8.42 4.72
N GLY A 66 3.03 -8.56 3.86
CA GLY A 66 3.05 -7.95 2.53
C GLY A 66 3.26 -6.44 2.57
N ASN A 67 2.65 -5.79 3.57
CA ASN A 67 2.70 -4.34 3.73
C ASN A 67 3.73 -3.86 4.77
N THR A 68 4.72 -4.71 5.10
CA THR A 68 5.69 -4.39 6.16
C THR A 68 6.49 -3.11 5.86
N ALA A 69 6.93 -2.91 4.61
CA ALA A 69 7.70 -1.72 4.23
C ALA A 69 6.90 -0.44 4.48
N GLU A 70 5.62 -0.45 4.07
CA GLU A 70 4.69 0.66 4.26
C GLU A 70 4.44 0.93 5.74
N LEU A 71 4.19 -0.13 6.50
CA LEU A 71 3.94 -0.03 7.95
C LEU A 71 5.16 0.52 8.69
N VAL A 72 6.37 0.03 8.37
CA VAL A 72 7.62 0.49 8.99
C VAL A 72 7.81 1.98 8.67
N LEU A 73 7.63 2.39 7.42
CA LEU A 73 7.75 3.80 7.04
C LEU A 73 6.74 4.66 7.82
N ALA A 74 5.48 4.24 7.89
CA ALA A 74 4.44 4.95 8.65
C ALA A 74 4.79 5.09 10.13
N LEU A 75 5.36 4.04 10.73
CA LEU A 75 5.76 4.06 12.16
C LEU A 75 6.87 5.08 12.42
N PHE A 76 7.88 5.17 11.55
CA PHE A 76 8.96 6.16 11.71
C PHE A 76 8.45 7.59 11.48
N VAL A 77 7.58 7.81 10.49
CA VAL A 77 6.94 9.11 10.26
C VAL A 77 6.07 9.50 11.48
N LEU A 78 5.37 8.52 12.08
CA LEU A 78 4.58 8.75 13.29
C LEU A 78 5.46 9.11 14.50
N GLN A 79 6.57 8.38 14.68
CA GLN A 79 7.54 8.65 15.76
C GLN A 79 8.18 10.03 15.61
N ALA A 80 8.36 10.51 14.38
CA ALA A 80 8.86 11.86 14.11
C ALA A 80 7.80 12.95 14.39
N GLY A 81 6.57 12.57 14.78
CA GLY A 81 5.50 13.51 15.17
C GLY A 81 4.55 13.90 14.04
N HIS A 82 4.73 13.32 12.83
CA HIS A 82 3.97 13.72 11.64
C HIS A 82 2.68 12.88 11.48
N THR A 83 1.76 12.97 12.45
CA THR A 83 0.50 12.21 12.44
C THR A 83 -0.33 12.45 11.17
N ASP A 84 -0.39 13.70 10.69
CA ASP A 84 -1.18 14.03 9.51
C ASP A 84 -0.56 13.47 8.24
N VAL A 85 0.77 13.34 8.19
CA VAL A 85 1.47 12.69 7.08
C VAL A 85 1.16 11.19 7.07
N VAL A 86 1.08 10.55 8.24
CA VAL A 86 0.72 9.12 8.33
C VAL A 86 -0.71 8.90 7.82
N LYS A 87 -1.66 9.75 8.25
CA LYS A 87 -3.05 9.69 7.75
C LYS A 87 -3.08 9.90 6.22
N ALA A 88 -2.30 10.87 5.73
CA ALA A 88 -2.16 11.15 4.31
C ALA A 88 -1.58 9.94 3.56
N GLN A 89 -0.52 9.32 4.11
CA GLN A 89 0.12 8.13 3.52
C GLN A 89 -0.88 6.96 3.40
N ILE A 90 -1.63 6.67 4.46
CA ILE A 90 -2.63 5.58 4.46
C ILE A 90 -3.72 5.87 3.41
N THR A 91 -4.25 7.10 3.40
CA THR A 91 -5.26 7.51 2.42
C THR A 91 -4.72 7.43 0.99
N GLY A 92 -3.50 7.93 0.80
CA GLY A 92 -2.82 7.90 -0.50
C GLY A 92 -2.54 6.47 -0.98
N SER A 93 -2.24 5.57 -0.05
CA SER A 93 -2.03 4.15 -0.34
C SER A 93 -3.31 3.51 -0.89
N ILE A 94 -4.45 3.75 -0.23
CA ILE A 94 -5.76 3.25 -0.70
C ILE A 94 -6.06 3.80 -2.11
N ILE A 95 -5.95 5.12 -2.27
CA ILE A 95 -6.21 5.80 -3.54
C ILE A 95 -5.23 5.31 -4.62
N GLY A 96 -3.94 5.22 -4.27
CA GLY A 96 -2.88 4.78 -5.16
C GLY A 96 -3.09 3.35 -5.65
N ASN A 97 -3.41 2.43 -4.76
CA ASN A 97 -3.64 1.03 -5.14
C ASN A 97 -4.86 0.90 -6.04
N CYS A 98 -5.97 1.58 -5.71
CA CYS A 98 -7.22 1.49 -6.48
C CYS A 98 -7.14 2.18 -7.84
N LEU A 99 -6.48 3.31 -7.93
CA LEU A 99 -6.46 4.11 -9.16
C LEU A 99 -5.15 3.93 -9.93
N LEU A 100 -4.01 4.22 -9.31
CA LEU A 100 -2.72 4.17 -10.00
C LEU A 100 -2.28 2.72 -10.24
N GLY A 101 -2.22 1.91 -9.19
CA GLY A 101 -1.75 0.52 -9.27
C GLY A 101 -2.63 -0.33 -10.18
N PHE A 102 -3.95 -0.32 -9.93
CA PHE A 102 -4.90 -1.06 -10.76
C PHE A 102 -4.92 -0.48 -12.19
N GLY A 103 -4.98 0.85 -12.34
CA GLY A 103 -4.99 1.49 -13.65
C GLY A 103 -3.75 1.16 -14.49
N LEU A 104 -2.55 1.21 -13.90
CA LEU A 104 -1.31 0.84 -14.59
C LEU A 104 -1.32 -0.65 -14.97
N ALA A 105 -1.80 -1.52 -14.06
CA ALA A 105 -1.89 -2.95 -14.34
C ALA A 105 -2.82 -3.22 -15.52
N VAL A 106 -3.99 -2.57 -15.56
CA VAL A 106 -4.95 -2.68 -16.66
C VAL A 106 -4.31 -2.18 -17.97
N LEU A 107 -3.67 -1.01 -17.96
CA LEU A 107 -2.99 -0.44 -19.13
C LEU A 107 -1.94 -1.41 -19.69
N ILE A 108 -1.09 -1.93 -18.81
CA ILE A 108 0.04 -2.81 -19.18
C ILE A 108 -0.51 -4.18 -19.65
N GLY A 109 -1.52 -4.69 -18.96
CA GLY A 109 -2.11 -5.99 -19.26
C GLY A 109 -2.94 -6.01 -20.54
N SER A 110 -3.60 -4.87 -20.85
CA SER A 110 -4.43 -4.75 -22.04
C SER A 110 -3.62 -4.51 -23.32
N TRP A 111 -2.31 -4.33 -23.22
CA TRP A 111 -1.47 -4.09 -24.40
C TRP A 111 -1.54 -5.32 -25.32
N GLY A 112 -2.17 -5.13 -26.48
CA GLY A 112 -2.36 -6.19 -27.49
C GLY A 112 -3.56 -7.10 -27.21
N ARG A 113 -4.47 -6.70 -26.31
CA ARG A 113 -5.71 -7.41 -26.01
C ARG A 113 -6.90 -6.45 -26.05
N ASP A 114 -8.03 -6.95 -26.53
CA ASP A 114 -9.26 -6.14 -26.59
C ASP A 114 -9.90 -5.98 -25.21
N ARG A 115 -9.87 -7.03 -24.40
CA ARG A 115 -10.47 -7.07 -23.05
C ARG A 115 -9.69 -8.01 -22.14
N GLN A 116 -9.83 -7.78 -20.83
CA GLN A 116 -9.38 -8.71 -19.79
C GLN A 116 -10.57 -9.04 -18.90
N THR A 117 -10.64 -10.25 -18.38
CA THR A 117 -11.78 -10.72 -17.58
C THR A 117 -11.35 -11.15 -16.17
N PHE A 118 -12.30 -11.06 -15.22
CA PHE A 118 -12.08 -11.45 -13.83
C PHE A 118 -13.40 -11.84 -13.15
N SER A 119 -13.29 -12.45 -11.97
CA SER A 119 -14.47 -12.91 -11.21
C SER A 119 -15.22 -11.74 -10.57
N ARG A 120 -16.48 -11.57 -10.95
CA ARG A 120 -17.39 -10.56 -10.37
C ARG A 120 -17.61 -10.80 -8.87
N ASP A 121 -17.75 -12.05 -8.46
CA ASP A 121 -18.00 -12.40 -7.04
C ASP A 121 -16.83 -11.96 -6.16
N ARG A 122 -15.60 -12.20 -6.64
CA ARG A 122 -14.38 -11.79 -5.93
C ARG A 122 -14.25 -10.27 -5.87
N ALA A 123 -14.50 -9.60 -7.00
CA ALA A 123 -14.49 -8.14 -7.07
C ALA A 123 -15.52 -7.53 -6.11
N GLY A 124 -16.72 -8.12 -6.06
CA GLY A 124 -17.81 -7.67 -5.15
C GLY A 124 -17.42 -7.77 -3.68
N LEU A 125 -16.79 -8.89 -3.26
CA LEU A 125 -16.36 -9.06 -1.87
C LEU A 125 -15.28 -8.03 -1.50
N LEU A 126 -14.26 -7.87 -2.35
CA LEU A 126 -13.16 -6.92 -2.12
C LEU A 126 -13.71 -5.47 -2.04
N SER A 127 -14.66 -5.13 -2.91
CA SER A 127 -15.32 -3.81 -2.90
C SER A 127 -16.09 -3.58 -1.59
N SER A 128 -16.75 -4.60 -1.06
CA SER A 128 -17.49 -4.49 0.21
C SER A 128 -16.54 -4.23 1.39
N LEU A 129 -15.42 -4.92 1.43
CA LEU A 129 -14.40 -4.71 2.47
C LEU A 129 -13.82 -3.29 2.38
N LEU A 130 -13.63 -2.78 1.18
CA LEU A 130 -13.14 -1.42 1.01
C LEU A 130 -14.16 -0.39 1.47
N VAL A 131 -15.42 -0.51 1.04
CA VAL A 131 -16.48 0.42 1.47
C VAL A 131 -16.47 0.49 2.99
N MET A 132 -16.35 -0.65 3.67
CA MET A 132 -16.26 -0.71 5.13
C MET A 132 -15.05 0.05 5.67
N SER A 133 -13.89 -0.10 5.03
CA SER A 133 -12.66 0.62 5.43
C SER A 133 -12.79 2.13 5.22
N VAL A 134 -13.33 2.54 4.06
CA VAL A 134 -13.56 3.96 3.75
C VAL A 134 -14.55 4.58 4.76
N LEU A 135 -15.66 3.88 5.09
CA LEU A 135 -16.59 4.36 6.10
C LEU A 135 -15.92 4.48 7.47
N GLY A 136 -15.06 3.52 7.80
CA GLY A 136 -14.27 3.57 9.04
C GLY A 136 -13.38 4.80 9.14
N LEU A 137 -12.79 5.25 8.03
CA LEU A 137 -11.99 6.47 7.99
C LEU A 137 -12.86 7.73 7.94
N LEU A 138 -13.97 7.68 7.20
CA LEU A 138 -14.84 8.82 6.94
C LEU A 138 -15.63 9.24 8.20
N VAL A 139 -16.11 8.27 9.00
CA VAL A 139 -16.95 8.57 10.17
C VAL A 139 -16.23 9.44 11.20
N PRO A 140 -14.99 9.12 11.65
CA PRO A 140 -14.28 10.03 12.56
C PRO A 140 -13.97 11.39 11.92
N ALA A 141 -13.66 11.43 10.62
CA ALA A 141 -13.37 12.68 9.92
C ALA A 141 -14.60 13.60 9.87
N LEU A 142 -15.77 13.06 9.52
CA LEU A 142 -17.03 13.82 9.53
C LEU A 142 -17.42 14.26 10.94
N PHE A 143 -17.23 13.40 11.92
CA PHE A 143 -17.47 13.73 13.33
C PHE A 143 -16.64 14.94 13.74
N ASP A 144 -15.33 14.92 13.48
CA ASP A 144 -14.43 16.01 13.83
C ASP A 144 -14.88 17.33 13.19
N VAL A 145 -15.19 17.33 11.89
CA VAL A 145 -15.65 18.51 11.16
C VAL A 145 -16.97 19.04 11.74
N THR A 146 -17.91 18.14 11.99
CA THR A 146 -19.25 18.54 12.50
C THR A 146 -19.14 19.12 13.91
N GLU A 147 -18.45 18.45 14.83
CA GLU A 147 -18.35 18.88 16.22
C GLU A 147 -17.54 20.20 16.36
N ARG A 148 -16.50 20.39 15.54
CA ARG A 148 -15.78 21.68 15.49
C ARG A 148 -16.69 22.78 14.94
N GLY A 149 -17.51 22.46 13.93
CA GLY A 149 -18.44 23.40 13.31
C GLY A 149 -19.48 23.93 14.28
N VAL A 150 -19.92 23.12 15.26
CA VAL A 150 -20.88 23.54 16.29
C VAL A 150 -20.21 24.01 17.58
N GLY A 151 -18.88 24.04 17.63
CA GLY A 151 -18.14 24.54 18.79
C GLY A 151 -18.24 23.62 20.03
N ALA A 152 -18.36 22.32 19.82
CA ALA A 152 -18.48 21.36 20.92
C ALA A 152 -17.21 21.35 21.81
N PRO A 153 -17.35 21.22 23.12
CA PRO A 153 -16.18 21.13 23.99
C PRO A 153 -15.51 19.77 23.89
N ASN A 154 -14.17 19.74 24.02
CA ASN A 154 -13.37 18.50 24.08
C ASN A 154 -13.45 17.64 22.81
N VAL A 155 -13.65 18.25 21.64
CA VAL A 155 -13.76 17.53 20.35
C VAL A 155 -12.56 16.59 20.12
N GLY A 156 -11.36 17.04 20.44
CA GLY A 156 -10.15 16.22 20.29
C GLY A 156 -10.24 14.89 21.03
N VAL A 157 -10.66 14.93 22.30
CA VAL A 157 -10.79 13.71 23.14
C VAL A 157 -11.92 12.81 22.62
N LEU A 158 -13.04 13.41 22.22
CA LEU A 158 -14.18 12.64 21.69
C LEU A 158 -13.80 11.97 20.37
N ASN A 159 -13.12 12.70 19.49
CA ASN A 159 -12.68 12.16 18.21
C ASN A 159 -11.64 11.04 18.39
N GLU A 160 -10.72 11.19 19.35
CA GLU A 160 -9.75 10.14 19.67
C GLU A 160 -10.45 8.85 20.14
N ARG A 161 -11.45 8.96 21.03
CA ARG A 161 -12.23 7.82 21.52
C ARG A 161 -13.03 7.15 20.41
N LEU A 162 -13.66 7.97 19.54
CA LEU A 162 -14.40 7.47 18.38
C LEU A 162 -13.45 6.73 17.43
N SER A 163 -12.30 7.32 17.12
CA SER A 163 -11.30 6.73 16.23
C SER A 163 -10.77 5.40 16.80
N LEU A 164 -10.53 5.34 18.11
CA LEU A 164 -10.12 4.10 18.78
C LEU A 164 -11.21 3.02 18.67
N GLY A 165 -12.47 3.40 18.91
CA GLY A 165 -13.61 2.49 18.76
C GLY A 165 -13.72 1.95 17.36
N VAL A 166 -13.60 2.84 16.35
CA VAL A 166 -13.63 2.45 14.93
C VAL A 166 -12.47 1.52 14.61
N ALA A 167 -11.27 1.81 15.10
CA ALA A 167 -10.08 0.96 14.89
C ALA A 167 -10.32 -0.45 15.45
N VAL A 168 -10.90 -0.58 16.64
CA VAL A 168 -11.23 -1.88 17.23
C VAL A 168 -12.23 -2.64 16.33
N VAL A 169 -13.28 -1.96 15.84
CA VAL A 169 -14.26 -2.58 14.95
C VAL A 169 -13.59 -3.06 13.66
N LEU A 170 -12.73 -2.22 13.05
CA LEU A 170 -12.04 -2.59 11.81
C LEU A 170 -11.10 -3.79 12.03
N ILE A 171 -10.42 -3.85 13.17
CA ILE A 171 -9.57 -5.01 13.53
C ILE A 171 -10.43 -6.28 13.65
N LEU A 172 -11.59 -6.19 14.31
CA LEU A 172 -12.50 -7.33 14.44
C LEU A 172 -13.04 -7.80 13.09
N VAL A 173 -13.40 -6.84 12.21
CA VAL A 173 -13.85 -7.14 10.83
C VAL A 173 -12.70 -7.82 10.06
N TYR A 174 -11.48 -7.30 10.18
CA TYR A 174 -10.30 -7.89 9.55
C TYR A 174 -10.07 -9.33 10.03
N LEU A 175 -10.10 -9.56 11.33
CA LEU A 175 -9.95 -10.91 11.90
C LEU A 175 -11.09 -11.84 11.43
N GLY A 176 -12.31 -11.33 11.38
CA GLY A 176 -13.46 -12.05 10.82
C GLY A 176 -13.25 -12.43 9.36
N ASN A 177 -12.73 -11.49 8.56
CA ASN A 177 -12.40 -11.74 7.16
C ASN A 177 -11.31 -12.81 7.01
N LEU A 178 -10.29 -12.79 7.87
CA LEU A 178 -9.25 -13.84 7.87
C LEU A 178 -9.86 -15.21 8.14
N VAL A 179 -10.73 -15.32 9.16
CA VAL A 179 -11.42 -16.57 9.49
C VAL A 179 -12.30 -16.99 8.29
N TYR A 180 -13.06 -16.06 7.71
CA TYR A 180 -13.93 -16.33 6.57
C TYR A 180 -13.10 -16.88 5.39
N THR A 181 -12.03 -16.20 5.03
CA THR A 181 -11.20 -16.51 3.85
C THR A 181 -10.36 -17.78 4.05
N LEU A 182 -9.74 -17.93 5.24
CA LEU A 182 -8.74 -18.98 5.46
C LEU A 182 -9.34 -20.26 6.07
N VAL A 183 -10.51 -20.17 6.72
CA VAL A 183 -11.08 -21.31 7.44
C VAL A 183 -12.37 -21.80 6.80
N THR A 184 -13.34 -20.90 6.57
CA THR A 184 -14.70 -21.30 6.18
C THR A 184 -14.92 -21.35 4.67
N HIS A 185 -14.23 -20.53 3.88
CA HIS A 185 -14.45 -20.42 2.42
C HIS A 185 -13.14 -20.52 1.64
N ARG A 186 -12.32 -21.50 2.00
CA ARG A 186 -11.01 -21.74 1.37
C ARG A 186 -11.10 -21.93 -0.15
N ASP A 187 -12.15 -22.60 -0.61
CA ASP A 187 -12.30 -22.96 -2.02
C ASP A 187 -12.54 -21.75 -2.93
N VAL A 188 -13.21 -20.71 -2.39
CA VAL A 188 -13.50 -19.47 -3.13
C VAL A 188 -12.21 -18.67 -3.37
N PHE A 189 -11.29 -18.73 -2.39
CA PHE A 189 -10.05 -17.96 -2.41
C PHE A 189 -8.82 -18.78 -2.76
N ALA A 190 -8.96 -20.12 -2.80
CA ALA A 190 -7.90 -20.97 -3.32
C ALA A 190 -7.73 -20.62 -4.80
N LEU A 191 -6.73 -19.79 -5.06
CA LEU A 191 -6.23 -19.67 -6.41
C LEU A 191 -5.78 -21.09 -6.78
N HIS A 192 -6.29 -21.63 -7.87
CA HIS A 192 -5.75 -22.84 -8.47
C HIS A 192 -4.37 -22.44 -9.04
N GLU A 193 -3.47 -22.11 -8.12
CA GLU A 193 -2.08 -21.97 -8.51
C GLU A 193 -1.49 -23.37 -8.57
N ASP A 194 -0.93 -23.71 -9.72
CA ASP A 194 0.00 -24.82 -9.78
C ASP A 194 0.92 -24.68 -8.58
N ARG A 195 1.09 -25.74 -7.83
CA ARG A 195 1.96 -25.76 -6.65
C ARG A 195 3.38 -25.39 -7.09
N VAL A 196 3.67 -24.11 -7.06
CA VAL A 196 5.04 -23.63 -7.30
C VAL A 196 5.82 -23.92 -6.00
N GLU A 197 6.78 -24.83 -6.12
CA GLU A 197 7.63 -25.16 -4.97
C GLU A 197 8.38 -23.94 -4.48
N ALA A 198 8.59 -23.86 -3.18
CA ALA A 198 9.38 -22.81 -2.58
C ALA A 198 10.84 -22.96 -3.04
N GLU A 199 11.43 -21.87 -3.50
CA GLU A 199 12.84 -21.86 -3.94
C GLU A 199 13.81 -21.70 -2.78
N TRP A 200 13.31 -21.17 -1.65
CA TRP A 200 14.11 -20.85 -0.47
C TRP A 200 13.75 -21.78 0.68
N SER A 201 14.73 -22.04 1.55
CA SER A 201 14.48 -22.71 2.82
C SER A 201 13.76 -21.75 3.78
N LEU A 202 13.12 -22.29 4.79
CA LEU A 202 12.47 -21.50 5.84
C LEU A 202 13.44 -20.50 6.49
N ALA A 203 14.66 -20.95 6.79
CA ALA A 203 15.68 -20.11 7.41
C ALA A 203 16.08 -18.95 6.47
N GLN A 204 16.25 -19.23 5.17
CA GLN A 204 16.59 -18.19 4.19
C GLN A 204 15.47 -17.16 4.09
N ALA A 205 14.22 -17.59 4.00
CA ALA A 205 13.07 -16.68 3.91
C ALA A 205 12.95 -15.80 5.15
N LEU A 206 13.12 -16.39 6.35
CA LEU A 206 13.07 -15.63 7.61
C LEU A 206 14.23 -14.63 7.72
N VAL A 207 15.44 -15.03 7.38
CA VAL A 207 16.62 -14.16 7.45
C VAL A 207 16.45 -12.98 6.49
N VAL A 208 16.00 -13.24 5.25
CA VAL A 208 15.77 -12.18 4.27
C VAL A 208 14.67 -11.22 4.73
N LEU A 209 13.56 -11.76 5.25
CA LEU A 209 12.45 -10.94 5.75
C LEU A 209 12.92 -10.02 6.88
N LEU A 210 13.59 -10.57 7.88
CA LEU A 210 14.07 -9.81 9.03
C LEU A 210 15.14 -8.79 8.64
N ALA A 211 16.10 -9.19 7.80
CA ALA A 211 17.17 -8.29 7.34
C ALA A 211 16.59 -7.14 6.50
N ALA A 212 15.73 -7.45 5.53
CA ALA A 212 15.12 -6.42 4.69
C ALA A 212 14.24 -5.47 5.53
N THR A 213 13.49 -5.99 6.50
CA THR A 213 12.68 -5.17 7.42
C THR A 213 13.57 -4.25 8.26
N ALA A 214 14.67 -4.76 8.82
CA ALA A 214 15.58 -3.97 9.63
C ALA A 214 16.25 -2.86 8.81
N VAL A 215 16.64 -3.16 7.58
CA VAL A 215 17.23 -2.16 6.68
C VAL A 215 16.17 -1.13 6.25
N THR A 216 14.92 -1.58 6.01
CA THR A 216 13.81 -0.66 5.73
C THR A 216 13.58 0.31 6.89
N ALA A 217 13.71 -0.17 8.14
CA ALA A 217 13.61 0.70 9.31
C ALA A 217 14.69 1.80 9.33
N LEU A 218 15.92 1.45 8.96
CA LEU A 218 17.00 2.44 8.84
C LEU A 218 16.69 3.50 7.77
N GLU A 219 16.23 3.06 6.59
CA GLU A 219 15.86 3.98 5.52
C GLU A 219 14.64 4.84 5.89
N ALA A 220 13.66 4.25 6.58
CA ALA A 220 12.46 4.97 7.05
C ALA A 220 12.83 6.06 8.05
N GLU A 221 13.81 5.81 8.93
CA GLU A 221 14.34 6.82 9.85
C GLU A 221 14.97 8.00 9.08
N LEU A 222 15.77 7.71 8.04
CA LEU A 222 16.37 8.76 7.20
C LEU A 222 15.29 9.57 6.48
N VAL A 223 14.31 8.89 5.89
CA VAL A 223 13.22 9.52 5.14
C VAL A 223 12.38 10.43 6.07
N SER A 224 11.97 9.91 7.24
CA SER A 224 11.14 10.67 8.18
C SER A 224 11.89 11.89 8.73
N GLY A 225 13.19 11.74 9.01
CA GLY A 225 14.03 12.83 9.50
C GLY A 225 14.27 13.94 8.48
N ALA A 226 14.23 13.60 7.17
CA ALA A 226 14.46 14.57 6.09
C ALA A 226 13.15 15.14 5.50
N LEU A 227 11.99 14.68 5.97
CA LEU A 227 10.68 14.95 5.36
C LEU A 227 10.32 16.45 5.36
N GLU A 228 10.37 17.10 6.51
CA GLU A 228 9.97 18.52 6.64
C GLU A 228 10.87 19.45 5.82
N ALA A 229 12.20 19.26 5.96
CA ALA A 229 13.16 20.08 5.23
C ALA A 229 13.02 19.90 3.71
N THR A 230 12.74 18.65 3.28
CA THR A 230 12.50 18.37 1.86
C THR A 230 11.23 19.05 1.37
N ALA A 231 10.14 18.93 2.12
CA ALA A 231 8.86 19.58 1.77
C ALA A 231 9.06 21.10 1.64
N ALA A 232 9.66 21.72 2.65
CA ALA A 232 9.93 23.17 2.65
C ALA A 232 10.82 23.58 1.46
N GLY A 233 11.88 22.81 1.18
CA GLY A 233 12.81 23.10 0.09
C GLY A 233 12.18 23.02 -1.29
N LEU A 234 11.14 22.20 -1.44
CA LEU A 234 10.40 22.02 -2.70
C LEU A 234 9.17 22.92 -2.80
N GLY A 235 8.83 23.66 -1.74
CA GLY A 235 7.59 24.44 -1.68
C GLY A 235 6.34 23.56 -1.63
N LEU A 236 6.47 22.36 -1.06
CA LEU A 236 5.38 21.38 -0.92
C LEU A 236 5.00 21.24 0.55
N THR A 237 3.82 20.70 0.81
CA THR A 237 3.43 20.37 2.18
C THR A 237 3.92 18.95 2.53
N PRO A 238 4.26 18.67 3.81
CA PRO A 238 4.52 17.29 4.23
C PRO A 238 3.32 16.35 3.97
N PHE A 239 2.10 16.89 4.10
CA PHE A 239 0.85 16.17 3.75
C PHE A 239 0.90 15.68 2.29
N PHE A 240 1.27 16.56 1.35
CA PHE A 240 1.36 16.21 -0.08
C PHE A 240 2.39 15.10 -0.31
N LEU A 241 3.56 15.19 0.32
CA LEU A 241 4.57 14.13 0.21
C LEU A 241 4.04 12.80 0.79
N GLY A 242 3.27 12.85 1.87
CA GLY A 242 2.66 11.67 2.48
C GLY A 242 1.68 10.99 1.54
N ILE A 243 0.69 11.76 1.04
CA ILE A 243 -0.42 11.20 0.26
C ILE A 243 0.01 10.77 -1.16
N THR A 244 1.12 11.30 -1.67
CA THR A 244 1.63 10.96 -2.99
C THR A 244 2.90 10.10 -2.90
N VAL A 245 4.02 10.71 -2.51
CA VAL A 245 5.35 10.09 -2.61
C VAL A 245 5.49 8.88 -1.69
N LEU A 246 5.21 9.05 -0.38
CA LEU A 246 5.37 7.93 0.56
C LEU A 246 4.38 6.79 0.26
N ALA A 247 3.15 7.14 -0.12
CA ALA A 247 2.14 6.16 -0.49
C ALA A 247 2.56 5.34 -1.72
N VAL A 248 3.05 6.00 -2.77
CA VAL A 248 3.48 5.32 -4.01
C VAL A 248 4.72 4.45 -3.73
N VAL A 249 5.69 4.97 -3.00
CA VAL A 249 6.93 4.24 -2.70
C VAL A 249 6.63 2.99 -1.87
N GLY A 250 5.77 3.12 -0.84
CA GLY A 250 5.38 1.99 0.00
C GLY A 250 4.73 0.85 -0.80
N ASN A 251 3.98 1.21 -1.85
CA ASN A 251 3.22 0.24 -2.65
C ASN A 251 3.89 -0.14 -3.97
N THR A 252 5.13 0.28 -4.21
CA THR A 252 5.82 0.03 -5.50
C THR A 252 5.92 -1.47 -5.81
N ALA A 253 6.21 -2.31 -4.82
CA ALA A 253 6.30 -3.76 -5.01
C ALA A 253 4.97 -4.35 -5.47
N GLU A 254 3.86 -3.83 -4.94
CA GLU A 254 2.49 -4.22 -5.34
C GLU A 254 2.20 -3.81 -6.78
N TYR A 255 2.57 -2.60 -7.17
CA TYR A 255 2.35 -2.11 -8.54
C TYR A 255 3.13 -2.94 -9.56
N ILE A 256 4.39 -3.28 -9.26
CA ILE A 256 5.21 -4.14 -10.11
C ILE A 256 4.58 -5.54 -10.24
N SER A 257 4.12 -6.10 -9.13
CA SER A 257 3.47 -7.42 -9.11
C SER A 257 2.15 -7.40 -9.88
N ALA A 258 1.33 -6.37 -9.68
CA ALA A 258 0.05 -6.21 -10.38
C ALA A 258 0.29 -6.12 -11.91
N ALA A 259 1.25 -5.31 -12.34
CA ALA A 259 1.62 -5.17 -13.75
C ALA A 259 2.09 -6.51 -14.35
N TYR A 260 2.91 -7.25 -13.59
CA TYR A 260 3.42 -8.56 -14.00
C TYR A 260 2.28 -9.57 -14.21
N PHE A 261 1.35 -9.68 -13.24
CA PHE A 261 0.23 -10.61 -13.35
C PHE A 261 -0.79 -10.18 -14.42
N ALA A 262 -0.97 -8.88 -14.62
CA ALA A 262 -1.83 -8.35 -15.67
C ALA A 262 -1.32 -8.78 -17.07
N ARG A 263 0.00 -8.76 -17.29
CA ARG A 263 0.59 -9.24 -18.55
C ARG A 263 0.36 -10.74 -18.78
N GLN A 264 0.20 -11.51 -17.71
CA GLN A 264 -0.09 -12.95 -17.77
C GLN A 264 -1.59 -13.25 -17.87
N ASP A 265 -2.43 -12.21 -17.97
CA ASP A 265 -3.90 -12.31 -18.01
C ASP A 265 -4.48 -12.92 -16.72
N ARG A 266 -3.80 -12.69 -15.58
CA ARG A 266 -4.20 -13.20 -14.26
C ARG A 266 -4.87 -12.08 -13.47
N MET A 267 -5.94 -11.50 -14.01
CA MET A 267 -6.62 -10.33 -13.43
C MET A 267 -7.20 -10.58 -12.04
N GLY A 268 -7.50 -11.83 -11.71
CA GLY A 268 -7.92 -12.18 -10.34
C GLY A 268 -6.84 -11.88 -9.30
N LEU A 269 -5.55 -12.10 -9.64
CA LEU A 269 -4.42 -11.75 -8.77
C LEU A 269 -4.22 -10.24 -8.71
N VAL A 270 -4.35 -9.56 -9.86
CA VAL A 270 -4.25 -8.10 -9.92
C VAL A 270 -5.27 -7.46 -8.96
N LEU A 271 -6.53 -7.89 -9.04
CA LEU A 271 -7.58 -7.41 -8.15
C LEU A 271 -7.25 -7.67 -6.68
N SER A 272 -6.75 -8.86 -6.36
CA SER A 272 -6.40 -9.20 -4.97
C SER A 272 -5.27 -8.30 -4.43
N ILE A 273 -4.32 -7.92 -5.27
CA ILE A 273 -3.18 -7.06 -4.89
C ILE A 273 -3.61 -5.60 -4.77
N THR A 274 -4.35 -5.07 -5.76
CA THR A 274 -4.63 -3.62 -5.86
C THR A 274 -5.97 -3.23 -5.25
N VAL A 275 -6.98 -4.10 -5.26
CA VAL A 275 -8.37 -3.83 -4.84
C VAL A 275 -8.70 -4.51 -3.51
N GLY A 276 -7.77 -5.20 -2.93
CA GLY A 276 -7.89 -5.56 -1.51
C GLY A 276 -8.23 -4.31 -0.68
N SER A 277 -8.20 -3.19 -1.30
CA SER A 277 -8.47 -1.85 -0.75
C SER A 277 -9.32 -0.90 -1.62
N UNK A 278 -10.52 -1.13 -2.52
CA UNK A 278 -11.12 -0.14 -3.14
C UNK A 278 -12.42 -0.19 -3.64
N UNK A 279 -13.50 0.81 -3.53
CA UNK A 279 -14.78 1.03 -3.95
C UNK A 279 -15.02 1.59 -5.29
N ILE A 280 -14.22 2.45 -5.85
CA ILE A 280 -14.39 3.01 -7.20
C ILE A 280 -14.30 1.88 -8.23
N VAL A 281 -13.48 0.88 -7.96
CA VAL A 281 -13.30 -0.28 -8.83
C VAL A 281 -14.61 -1.05 -9.04
N ASN A 282 -15.53 -1.01 -8.07
CA ASN A 282 -16.82 -1.71 -8.23
C ASN A 282 -17.63 -1.18 -9.42
N ALA A 283 -17.56 0.12 -9.68
CA ALA A 283 -18.27 0.70 -10.84
C ALA A 283 -17.66 0.25 -12.17
N ILE A 284 -16.33 0.10 -12.21
CA ILE A 284 -15.60 -0.34 -13.40
C ILE A 284 -15.63 -1.88 -13.53
N ALA A 285 -15.59 -2.57 -12.38
CA ALA A 285 -15.53 -4.04 -12.34
C ALA A 285 -16.93 -4.71 -12.34
N SER A 286 -18.00 -3.95 -12.49
CA SER A 286 -19.36 -4.48 -12.37
C SER A 286 -19.72 -5.48 -13.49
N ASP A 287 -19.10 -5.36 -14.65
CA ASP A 287 -19.34 -6.24 -15.80
C ASP A 287 -18.38 -7.46 -15.86
N GLY A 288 -17.35 -7.48 -15.00
CA GLY A 288 -16.36 -8.56 -14.96
C GLY A 288 -15.29 -8.48 -16.06
N GLU A 289 -15.22 -7.35 -16.75
CA GLU A 289 -14.26 -7.11 -17.85
C GLU A 289 -13.57 -5.77 -17.62
N THR A 290 -12.44 -5.55 -18.26
CA THR A 290 -11.76 -4.26 -18.26
C THR A 290 -10.98 -4.07 -19.57
N THR A 291 -10.82 -2.79 -19.95
CA THR A 291 -10.19 -2.38 -21.19
C THR A 291 -9.05 -1.39 -20.89
N TRP A 292 -8.16 -1.19 -21.87
CA TRP A 292 -7.06 -0.24 -21.73
C TRP A 292 -7.56 1.20 -21.41
N PHE A 293 -8.72 1.57 -21.96
CA PHE A 293 -9.25 2.92 -21.75
C PHE A 293 -9.69 3.13 -20.29
N GLU A 294 -10.24 2.12 -19.66
CA GLU A 294 -10.56 2.17 -18.22
C GLU A 294 -9.30 2.33 -17.38
N GLY A 295 -8.20 1.68 -17.80
CA GLY A 295 -6.89 1.89 -17.19
C GLY A 295 -6.45 3.35 -17.29
N VAL A 296 -6.60 3.97 -18.49
CA VAL A 296 -6.31 5.40 -18.70
C VAL A 296 -7.16 6.26 -17.75
N LEU A 297 -8.47 5.98 -17.67
CA LEU A 297 -9.39 6.77 -16.83
C LEU A 297 -8.98 6.70 -15.35
N LEU A 298 -8.62 5.52 -14.86
CA LEU A 298 -8.19 5.34 -13.46
C LEU A 298 -6.93 6.16 -13.16
N VAL A 299 -5.92 6.07 -14.03
CA VAL A 299 -4.68 6.84 -13.88
C VAL A 299 -4.97 8.34 -13.97
N ALA A 300 -5.83 8.76 -14.89
CA ALA A 300 -6.21 10.17 -15.03
C ALA A 300 -6.87 10.70 -13.75
N VAL A 301 -7.79 9.94 -13.15
CA VAL A 301 -8.42 10.32 -11.88
C VAL A 301 -7.36 10.45 -10.77
N TYR A 302 -6.41 9.52 -10.70
CA TYR A 302 -5.30 9.60 -9.73
C TYR A 302 -4.51 10.90 -9.91
N VAL A 303 -4.16 11.26 -11.15
CA VAL A 303 -3.43 12.51 -11.45
C VAL A 303 -4.24 13.73 -11.04
N VAL A 304 -5.56 13.76 -11.34
CA VAL A 304 -6.44 14.88 -10.95
C VAL A 304 -6.49 15.03 -9.43
N LEU A 305 -6.58 13.91 -8.69
CA LEU A 305 -6.55 13.93 -7.22
C LEU A 305 -5.18 14.41 -6.72
N GLY A 306 -4.09 13.98 -7.33
CA GLY A 306 -2.74 14.46 -7.00
C GLY A 306 -2.62 15.97 -7.17
N LEU A 307 -3.16 16.50 -8.27
CA LEU A 307 -3.19 17.96 -8.50
C LEU A 307 -4.05 18.66 -7.43
N ALA A 308 -5.20 18.09 -7.07
CA ALA A 308 -6.05 18.65 -6.02
C ALA A 308 -5.30 18.70 -4.68
N PHE A 309 -4.58 17.64 -4.32
CA PHE A 309 -3.79 17.60 -3.07
C PHE A 309 -2.58 18.55 -3.13
N LEU A 310 -2.00 18.78 -4.32
CA LEU A 310 -0.90 19.73 -4.48
C LEU A 310 -1.33 21.15 -4.13
N PHE A 311 -2.57 21.52 -4.48
CA PHE A 311 -3.12 22.85 -4.22
C PHE A 311 -3.93 22.91 -2.92
N ALA A 312 -4.11 21.79 -2.22
CA ALA A 312 -4.79 21.80 -0.93
C ALA A 312 -3.93 22.50 0.12
N VAL A 313 -4.50 23.47 0.76
CA VAL A 313 -3.84 24.15 1.90
C VAL A 313 -4.16 23.33 3.16
N PRO A 314 -3.18 22.97 3.97
CA PRO A 314 -3.43 22.20 5.19
C PRO A 314 -4.22 23.02 6.25
#